data_9597fa3e40834f8c3ad309773044acec
#
_entry.id   9597fa3e40834f8c3ad309773044acec
#
_cell.length_a   1.000
_cell.length_b   1.000
_cell.length_c   1.000
_cell.angle_alpha   90.00
_cell.angle_beta   90.00
_cell.angle_gamma   90.00
#
_symmetry.space_group_name_H-M   'P 1'
#
loop_
_entity.id
_entity.type
_entity.pdbx_description
1 polymer ?
#
loop_
_entity_poly.entity_id
_entity_poly.type
_entity_poly.pdbx_seq_one_letter_code
_entity_poly.pdbx_strand_id
1 'polypeptide(L)'
;MSLVADEIRDQPRAWAQAIELGTSASEVFPPGERIAIAGCGSSWHAAKSLAALRELSGGGETDAFSASEAFLDRGYDRVVAISRSGATTEILMALGRVRPGTPKVAIVGDPGSPVAAGCDLVIDLSFADDRAVVQTRFVTTLVCFARAALGLDVGSLIADAEVALASELPSGGEGIDRAVVLGREWRVGLADAAALTLRETAGLWAESYPAMEYRHGPIATAGPGALVWLLDPPPDRLADQIAATGASVLRAELDPLAELVRIQRLAVALAERRGLDPDQPAHLERAVVLDLIESGGGQ
;
A
#
# COMPACT_ATOMS: atom_id res chain seq x y z
N MET A 1 6.45 17.58 -16.19
CA MET A 1 5.78 16.39 -15.60
C MET A 1 6.47 16.12 -14.27
N SER A 2 5.71 15.81 -13.23
CA SER A 2 6.27 15.52 -11.91
C SER A 2 6.92 14.14 -11.89
N LEU A 3 7.85 13.93 -10.97
CA LEU A 3 8.52 12.65 -10.73
C LEU A 3 7.50 11.57 -10.34
N VAL A 4 6.54 11.92 -9.46
CA VAL A 4 5.41 11.04 -9.07
C VAL A 4 4.62 10.57 -10.30
N ALA A 5 4.30 11.47 -11.24
CA ALA A 5 3.58 11.11 -12.45
C ALA A 5 4.40 10.16 -13.38
N ASP A 6 5.74 10.32 -13.42
CA ASP A 6 6.61 9.43 -14.17
C ASP A 6 6.64 8.02 -13.54
N GLU A 7 6.72 7.95 -12.21
CA GLU A 7 6.68 6.71 -11.46
C GLU A 7 5.34 5.98 -11.58
N ILE A 8 4.22 6.71 -11.59
CA ILE A 8 2.89 6.14 -11.86
C ILE A 8 2.84 5.52 -13.26
N ARG A 9 3.39 6.18 -14.28
CA ARG A 9 3.39 5.67 -15.66
C ARG A 9 4.28 4.44 -15.85
N ASP A 10 5.30 4.27 -15.03
CA ASP A 10 6.24 3.16 -15.12
C ASP A 10 5.70 1.85 -14.49
N GLN A 11 4.55 1.88 -13.82
CA GLN A 11 4.01 0.72 -13.11
C GLN A 11 3.84 -0.54 -13.95
N PRO A 12 3.33 -0.51 -15.20
CA PRO A 12 3.21 -1.74 -16.00
C PRO A 12 4.55 -2.47 -16.18
N ARG A 13 5.64 -1.72 -16.40
CA ARG A 13 7.00 -2.27 -16.50
C ARG A 13 7.45 -2.88 -15.18
N ALA A 14 7.28 -2.15 -14.09
CA ALA A 14 7.66 -2.63 -12.75
C ALA A 14 6.85 -3.87 -12.35
N TRP A 15 5.56 -3.91 -12.67
CA TRP A 15 4.71 -5.06 -12.38
C TRP A 15 5.14 -6.31 -13.16
N ALA A 16 5.51 -6.16 -14.44
CA ALA A 16 6.01 -7.28 -15.25
C ALA A 16 7.26 -7.90 -14.61
N GLN A 17 8.21 -7.09 -14.16
CA GLN A 17 9.41 -7.57 -13.46
C GLN A 17 9.08 -8.22 -12.10
N ALA A 18 8.14 -7.65 -11.37
CA ALA A 18 7.71 -8.21 -10.08
C ALA A 18 7.03 -9.55 -10.22
N ILE A 19 6.23 -9.75 -11.26
CA ILE A 19 5.58 -11.03 -11.56
C ILE A 19 6.64 -12.09 -11.88
N GLU A 20 7.62 -11.76 -12.72
CA GLU A 20 8.73 -12.66 -13.05
C GLU A 20 9.51 -13.06 -11.78
N LEU A 21 9.91 -12.07 -10.96
CA LEU A 21 10.61 -12.31 -9.71
C LEU A 21 9.78 -13.15 -8.74
N GLY A 22 8.49 -12.82 -8.55
CA GLY A 22 7.60 -13.50 -7.62
C GLY A 22 7.39 -14.97 -7.96
N THR A 23 7.31 -15.32 -9.24
CA THR A 23 7.14 -16.70 -9.70
C THR A 23 8.25 -17.63 -9.21
N SER A 24 9.45 -17.10 -8.96
CA SER A 24 10.61 -17.84 -8.44
C SER A 24 10.88 -17.66 -6.95
N ALA A 25 10.05 -16.90 -6.22
CA ALA A 25 10.29 -16.47 -4.83
C ALA A 25 9.27 -17.04 -3.83
N SER A 26 8.80 -18.28 -4.05
CA SER A 26 7.82 -18.92 -3.16
C SER A 26 8.32 -19.13 -1.72
N GLU A 27 9.66 -19.14 -1.52
CA GLU A 27 10.29 -19.24 -0.21
C GLU A 27 10.05 -18.03 0.70
N VAL A 28 9.55 -16.91 0.16
CA VAL A 28 9.18 -15.73 0.96
C VAL A 28 7.95 -16.01 1.82
N PHE A 29 6.99 -16.78 1.27
CA PHE A 29 5.72 -17.08 1.89
C PHE A 29 5.45 -18.60 1.98
N PRO A 30 6.28 -19.37 2.69
CA PRO A 30 6.08 -20.82 2.78
C PRO A 30 4.69 -21.17 3.33
N PRO A 31 4.04 -22.21 2.79
CA PRO A 31 2.74 -22.64 3.30
C PRO A 31 2.87 -23.22 4.71
N GLY A 32 1.87 -22.97 5.55
CA GLY A 32 1.78 -23.51 6.90
C GLY A 32 2.59 -22.76 7.96
N GLU A 33 3.54 -21.90 7.58
CA GLU A 33 4.25 -21.04 8.55
C GLU A 33 3.34 -19.94 9.08
N ARG A 34 3.52 -19.58 10.34
CA ARG A 34 2.95 -18.37 10.94
C ARG A 34 3.89 -17.18 10.68
N ILE A 35 3.42 -16.22 9.90
CA ILE A 35 4.25 -15.10 9.41
C ILE A 35 3.80 -13.77 10.01
N ALA A 36 4.75 -12.93 10.45
CA ALA A 36 4.51 -11.51 10.72
C ALA A 36 5.07 -10.66 9.59
N ILE A 37 4.29 -9.70 9.10
CA ILE A 37 4.71 -8.72 8.09
C ILE A 37 4.68 -7.33 8.73
N ALA A 38 5.81 -6.63 8.75
CA ALA A 38 5.91 -5.30 9.33
C ALA A 38 6.29 -4.25 8.28
N GLY A 39 5.66 -3.08 8.34
CA GLY A 39 5.91 -1.95 7.46
C GLY A 39 5.56 -0.61 8.14
N CYS A 40 5.90 0.50 7.50
CA CYS A 40 5.47 1.85 7.90
C CYS A 40 4.75 2.54 6.75
N GLY A 41 3.74 3.37 7.05
CA GLY A 41 2.99 4.12 6.04
C GLY A 41 2.43 3.21 4.94
N SER A 42 2.71 3.55 3.69
CA SER A 42 2.27 2.77 2.53
C SER A 42 2.76 1.32 2.55
N SER A 43 3.96 1.05 3.08
CA SER A 43 4.48 -0.31 3.24
C SER A 43 3.67 -1.13 4.26
N TRP A 44 3.16 -0.50 5.34
CA TRP A 44 2.23 -1.16 6.26
C TRP A 44 0.88 -1.46 5.62
N HIS A 45 0.36 -0.54 4.83
CA HIS A 45 -0.89 -0.76 4.10
C HIS A 45 -0.76 -1.91 3.10
N ALA A 46 0.36 -1.99 2.39
CA ALA A 46 0.67 -3.15 1.55
C ALA A 46 0.79 -4.44 2.38
N ALA A 47 1.43 -4.41 3.57
CA ALA A 47 1.53 -5.57 4.46
C ALA A 47 0.15 -6.14 4.81
N LYS A 48 -0.87 -5.29 5.06
CA LYS A 48 -2.25 -5.74 5.28
C LYS A 48 -2.80 -6.51 4.07
N SER A 49 -2.56 -6.01 2.86
CA SER A 49 -2.98 -6.69 1.64
C SER A 49 -2.28 -8.04 1.48
N LEU A 50 -0.98 -8.10 1.72
CA LEU A 50 -0.18 -9.32 1.62
C LEU A 50 -0.63 -10.38 2.64
N ALA A 51 -0.85 -9.98 3.89
CA ALA A 51 -1.33 -10.87 4.94
C ALA A 51 -2.68 -11.50 4.56
N ALA A 52 -3.64 -10.68 4.15
CA ALA A 52 -4.95 -11.16 3.73
C ALA A 52 -4.89 -12.04 2.47
N LEU A 53 -4.06 -11.69 1.46
CA LEU A 53 -3.86 -12.52 0.27
C LEU A 53 -3.33 -13.91 0.63
N ARG A 54 -2.33 -13.97 1.52
CA ARG A 54 -1.75 -15.23 1.95
C ARG A 54 -2.75 -16.10 2.72
N GLU A 55 -3.51 -15.54 3.64
CA GLU A 55 -4.54 -16.26 4.38
C GLU A 55 -5.67 -16.76 3.48
N LEU A 56 -6.18 -15.91 2.59
CA LEU A 56 -7.21 -16.27 1.62
C LEU A 56 -6.76 -17.37 0.65
N SER A 57 -5.47 -17.45 0.34
CA SER A 57 -4.89 -18.55 -0.45
C SER A 57 -4.62 -19.82 0.34
N GLY A 58 -4.90 -19.85 1.64
CA GLY A 58 -4.64 -21.00 2.51
C GLY A 58 -3.16 -21.13 2.90
N GLY A 59 -2.37 -20.08 2.77
CA GLY A 59 -0.92 -20.07 3.05
C GLY A 59 -0.57 -20.15 4.54
N GLY A 60 -1.51 -19.88 5.44
CA GLY A 60 -1.31 -19.94 6.89
C GLY A 60 -1.51 -18.59 7.58
N GLU A 61 -1.52 -18.60 8.91
CA GLU A 61 -1.75 -17.44 9.78
C GLU A 61 -0.73 -16.32 9.47
N THR A 62 -1.21 -15.11 9.23
CA THR A 62 -0.35 -14.00 8.83
C THR A 62 -0.82 -12.69 9.47
N ASP A 63 0.00 -12.13 10.34
CA ASP A 63 -0.27 -10.84 10.99
C ASP A 63 0.45 -9.70 10.27
N ALA A 64 -0.24 -8.57 10.05
CA ALA A 64 0.34 -7.34 9.52
C ALA A 64 0.43 -6.26 10.59
N PHE A 65 1.60 -5.65 10.75
CA PHE A 65 1.86 -4.63 11.76
C PHE A 65 2.37 -3.32 11.18
N SER A 66 1.92 -2.20 11.77
CA SER A 66 2.78 -1.03 11.80
C SER A 66 4.04 -1.36 12.59
N ALA A 67 5.21 -1.03 12.08
CA ALA A 67 6.47 -1.43 12.71
C ALA A 67 6.63 -0.87 14.14
N SER A 68 6.12 0.33 14.40
CA SER A 68 6.13 0.96 15.73
C SER A 68 5.35 0.15 16.78
N GLU A 69 4.26 -0.54 16.34
CA GLU A 69 3.33 -1.27 17.20
C GLU A 69 3.46 -2.81 17.04
N ALA A 70 4.55 -3.28 16.45
CA ALA A 70 4.70 -4.69 16.12
C ALA A 70 5.06 -5.56 17.33
N PHE A 71 4.39 -6.71 17.46
CA PHE A 71 4.64 -7.73 18.48
C PHE A 71 5.40 -8.92 17.87
N LEU A 72 6.62 -8.68 17.38
CA LEU A 72 7.41 -9.67 16.63
C LEU A 72 8.04 -10.77 17.50
N ASP A 73 7.88 -10.71 18.80
CA ASP A 73 8.32 -11.70 19.79
C ASP A 73 7.31 -12.83 20.03
N ARG A 74 6.15 -12.83 19.35
CA ARG A 74 5.04 -13.79 19.55
C ARG A 74 5.27 -15.20 19.00
N GLY A 75 6.45 -15.59 18.63
CA GLY A 75 6.70 -16.97 18.13
C GLY A 75 6.20 -17.18 16.70
N TYR A 76 6.51 -16.24 15.83
CA TYR A 76 6.39 -16.40 14.40
C TYR A 76 7.48 -17.33 13.88
N ASP A 77 7.14 -18.10 12.85
CA ASP A 77 8.10 -18.95 12.12
C ASP A 77 8.98 -18.09 11.19
N ARG A 78 8.47 -16.92 10.81
CA ARG A 78 9.14 -15.96 9.91
C ARG A 78 8.67 -14.54 10.15
N VAL A 79 9.57 -13.57 9.95
CA VAL A 79 9.24 -12.14 9.93
C VAL A 79 9.61 -11.55 8.57
N VAL A 80 8.69 -10.84 7.94
CA VAL A 80 8.90 -10.09 6.69
C VAL A 80 8.89 -8.60 7.00
N ALA A 81 9.98 -7.90 6.71
CA ALA A 81 10.10 -6.46 6.85
C ALA A 81 9.97 -5.79 5.48
N ILE A 82 9.06 -4.84 5.35
CA ILE A 82 8.83 -4.08 4.12
C ILE A 82 9.29 -2.64 4.34
N SER A 83 10.25 -2.20 3.54
CA SER A 83 10.73 -0.81 3.59
C SER A 83 11.27 -0.36 2.24
N ARG A 84 10.60 0.59 1.57
CA ARG A 84 11.10 1.14 0.30
C ARG A 84 12.50 1.70 0.44
N SER A 85 12.75 2.55 1.45
CA SER A 85 14.05 3.18 1.70
C SER A 85 15.06 2.25 2.37
N GLY A 86 14.59 1.20 3.05
CA GLY A 86 15.41 0.31 3.85
C GLY A 86 16.10 0.96 5.06
N ALA A 87 15.77 2.22 5.40
CA ALA A 87 16.42 2.99 6.45
C ALA A 87 15.47 3.48 7.57
N THR A 88 14.19 3.13 7.51
CA THR A 88 13.18 3.57 8.47
C THR A 88 13.51 3.06 9.87
N THR A 89 13.63 3.97 10.83
CA THR A 89 14.04 3.66 12.20
C THR A 89 13.12 2.66 12.88
N GLU A 90 11.81 2.80 12.74
CA GLU A 90 10.82 1.91 13.37
C GLU A 90 10.94 0.46 12.87
N ILE A 91 11.28 0.25 11.59
CA ILE A 91 11.53 -1.08 11.04
C ILE A 91 12.78 -1.70 11.66
N LEU A 92 13.87 -0.93 11.78
CA LEU A 92 15.10 -1.41 12.43
C LEU A 92 14.88 -1.77 13.90
N MET A 93 14.11 -0.94 14.63
CA MET A 93 13.72 -1.22 16.01
C MET A 93 12.84 -2.48 16.12
N ALA A 94 11.89 -2.66 15.21
CA ALA A 94 11.04 -3.84 15.17
C ALA A 94 11.83 -5.12 14.90
N LEU A 95 12.77 -5.10 13.94
CA LEU A 95 13.67 -6.22 13.65
C LEU A 95 14.55 -6.61 14.86
N GLY A 96 14.95 -5.62 15.68
CA GLY A 96 15.69 -5.86 16.93
C GLY A 96 14.88 -6.61 18.00
N ARG A 97 13.53 -6.68 17.88
CA ARG A 97 12.64 -7.42 18.80
C ARG A 97 12.31 -8.83 18.33
N VAL A 98 12.74 -9.21 17.13
CA VAL A 98 12.54 -10.56 16.59
C VAL A 98 13.32 -11.56 17.42
N ARG A 99 12.72 -12.67 17.78
CA ARG A 99 13.39 -13.73 18.55
C ARG A 99 14.63 -14.25 17.82
N PRO A 100 15.72 -14.50 18.53
CA PRO A 100 16.91 -15.12 17.94
C PRO A 100 16.55 -16.44 17.23
N GLY A 101 17.07 -16.61 16.03
CA GLY A 101 16.82 -17.80 15.19
C GLY A 101 15.54 -17.76 14.37
N THR A 102 14.67 -16.77 14.51
CA THR A 102 13.54 -16.58 13.61
C THR A 102 14.03 -15.99 12.27
N PRO A 103 13.79 -16.65 11.12
CA PRO A 103 14.15 -16.14 9.81
C PRO A 103 13.53 -14.78 9.52
N LYS A 104 14.34 -13.87 8.99
CA LYS A 104 13.94 -12.51 8.62
C LYS A 104 14.10 -12.31 7.12
N VAL A 105 13.07 -11.80 6.49
CA VAL A 105 13.05 -11.43 5.06
C VAL A 105 12.89 -9.93 4.95
N ALA A 106 13.73 -9.28 4.15
CA ALA A 106 13.56 -7.89 3.74
C ALA A 106 12.97 -7.82 2.34
N ILE A 107 11.93 -7.02 2.13
CA ILE A 107 11.46 -6.61 0.81
C ILE A 107 11.72 -5.11 0.71
N VAL A 108 12.66 -4.72 -0.13
CA VAL A 108 13.22 -3.35 -0.12
C VAL A 108 13.38 -2.76 -1.52
N GLY A 109 13.34 -1.43 -1.61
CA GLY A 109 13.74 -0.69 -2.80
C GLY A 109 15.25 -0.37 -2.83
N ASP A 110 15.95 -0.56 -1.70
CA ASP A 110 17.40 -0.41 -1.61
C ASP A 110 18.02 -1.66 -0.95
N PRO A 111 18.60 -2.59 -1.75
CA PRO A 111 19.21 -3.81 -1.22
C PRO A 111 20.53 -3.55 -0.45
N GLY A 112 21.12 -2.35 -0.55
CA GLY A 112 22.28 -1.95 0.23
C GLY A 112 21.97 -1.35 1.60
N SER A 113 20.70 -1.31 1.97
CA SER A 113 20.20 -0.61 3.15
C SER A 113 20.43 -1.35 4.48
N PRO A 114 20.34 -0.65 5.62
CA PRO A 114 20.44 -1.26 6.95
C PRO A 114 19.37 -2.34 7.21
N VAL A 115 18.14 -2.17 6.70
CA VAL A 115 17.07 -3.17 6.83
C VAL A 115 17.45 -4.45 6.09
N ALA A 116 17.97 -4.34 4.87
CA ALA A 116 18.44 -5.48 4.09
C ALA A 116 19.60 -6.21 4.82
N ALA A 117 20.57 -5.46 5.33
CA ALA A 117 21.70 -6.02 6.06
C ALA A 117 21.30 -6.74 7.37
N GLY A 118 20.13 -6.42 7.94
CA GLY A 118 19.59 -7.03 9.16
C GLY A 118 18.75 -8.30 8.93
N CYS A 119 18.62 -8.78 7.68
CA CYS A 119 17.74 -9.90 7.30
C CYS A 119 18.52 -11.03 6.63
N ASP A 120 17.95 -12.25 6.69
CA ASP A 120 18.58 -13.48 6.17
C ASP A 120 18.32 -13.65 4.65
N LEU A 121 17.20 -13.11 4.16
CA LEU A 121 16.81 -13.10 2.75
C LEU A 121 16.41 -11.67 2.35
N VAL A 122 16.86 -11.25 1.17
CA VAL A 122 16.53 -9.92 0.62
C VAL A 122 15.83 -10.08 -0.72
N ILE A 123 14.64 -9.53 -0.83
CA ILE A 123 13.90 -9.37 -2.09
C ILE A 123 14.15 -7.95 -2.58
N ASP A 124 14.87 -7.86 -3.67
CA ASP A 124 15.26 -6.60 -4.29
C ASP A 124 14.19 -6.10 -5.26
N LEU A 125 13.49 -5.04 -4.87
CA LEU A 125 12.55 -4.30 -5.70
C LEU A 125 13.10 -2.92 -6.12
N SER A 126 14.42 -2.77 -6.24
CA SER A 126 15.08 -1.50 -6.63
C SER A 126 14.61 -0.97 -7.98
N PHE A 127 14.18 -1.85 -8.89
CA PHE A 127 13.59 -1.48 -10.17
C PHE A 127 12.22 -0.74 -10.03
N ALA A 128 11.62 -0.81 -8.85
CA ALA A 128 10.37 -0.14 -8.49
C ALA A 128 10.56 0.90 -7.36
N ASP A 129 11.81 1.25 -7.02
CA ASP A 129 12.05 2.28 -5.99
C ASP A 129 11.45 3.62 -6.45
N ASP A 130 10.58 4.19 -5.61
CA ASP A 130 10.07 5.54 -5.78
C ASP A 130 11.13 6.54 -5.32
N ARG A 131 11.60 7.38 -6.22
CA ARG A 131 12.52 8.49 -5.91
C ARG A 131 11.77 9.65 -5.25
N ALA A 132 10.48 9.77 -5.58
CA ALA A 132 9.57 10.69 -4.93
C ALA A 132 9.40 10.33 -3.44
N VAL A 133 8.89 11.27 -2.66
CA VAL A 133 8.53 11.06 -1.25
C VAL A 133 7.34 10.10 -1.18
N VAL A 134 6.30 10.38 -1.97
CA VAL A 134 5.08 9.57 -2.03
C VAL A 134 5.38 8.23 -2.71
N GLN A 135 5.02 7.15 -2.04
CA GLN A 135 5.15 5.81 -2.62
C GLN A 135 3.96 5.52 -3.53
N THR A 136 4.24 5.27 -4.80
CA THR A 136 3.24 4.89 -5.80
C THR A 136 3.53 3.54 -6.41
N ARG A 137 4.64 3.45 -7.12
CA ARG A 137 5.09 2.28 -7.88
C ARG A 137 5.52 1.14 -6.97
N PHE A 138 6.26 1.43 -5.89
CA PHE A 138 6.76 0.42 -4.97
C PHE A 138 5.62 -0.39 -4.33
N VAL A 139 4.57 0.28 -3.84
CA VAL A 139 3.43 -0.36 -3.17
C VAL A 139 2.69 -1.33 -4.07
N THR A 140 2.35 -0.91 -5.29
CA THR A 140 1.62 -1.75 -6.23
C THR A 140 2.46 -2.90 -6.76
N THR A 141 3.76 -2.65 -7.03
CA THR A 141 4.74 -3.65 -7.44
C THR A 141 4.92 -4.73 -6.38
N LEU A 142 4.96 -4.34 -5.11
CA LEU A 142 5.03 -5.27 -3.98
C LEU A 142 3.83 -6.23 -3.95
N VAL A 143 2.61 -5.73 -4.18
CA VAL A 143 1.41 -6.59 -4.20
C VAL A 143 1.39 -7.49 -5.44
N CYS A 144 1.86 -7.01 -6.60
CA CYS A 144 2.06 -7.85 -7.80
C CYS A 144 3.04 -8.99 -7.52
N PHE A 145 4.21 -8.68 -6.93
CA PHE A 145 5.19 -9.66 -6.48
C PHE A 145 4.58 -10.72 -5.56
N ALA A 146 3.84 -10.28 -4.54
CA ALA A 146 3.23 -11.20 -3.58
C ALA A 146 2.16 -12.09 -4.24
N ARG A 147 1.33 -11.57 -5.15
CA ARG A 147 0.36 -12.38 -5.90
C ARG A 147 1.06 -13.46 -6.72
N ALA A 148 2.14 -13.13 -7.41
CA ALA A 148 2.93 -14.09 -8.17
C ALA A 148 3.61 -15.14 -7.27
N ALA A 149 4.22 -14.71 -6.16
CA ALA A 149 4.88 -15.60 -5.19
C ALA A 149 3.91 -16.57 -4.50
N LEU A 150 2.64 -16.17 -4.35
CA LEU A 150 1.56 -17.01 -3.82
C LEU A 150 0.86 -17.85 -4.92
N GLY A 151 1.29 -17.77 -6.18
CA GLY A 151 0.67 -18.49 -7.29
C GLY A 151 -0.74 -18.01 -7.64
N LEU A 152 -1.08 -16.78 -7.28
CA LEU A 152 -2.38 -16.18 -7.58
C LEU A 152 -2.43 -15.62 -9.00
N ASP A 153 -3.64 -15.42 -9.52
CA ASP A 153 -3.84 -14.87 -10.87
C ASP A 153 -3.25 -13.46 -11.02
N VAL A 154 -2.41 -13.31 -12.02
CA VAL A 154 -1.74 -12.06 -12.42
C VAL A 154 -1.94 -11.75 -13.91
N GLY A 155 -2.77 -12.53 -14.61
CA GLY A 155 -2.84 -12.53 -16.07
C GLY A 155 -3.32 -11.21 -16.69
N SER A 156 -4.27 -10.50 -16.05
CA SER A 156 -4.78 -9.23 -16.57
C SER A 156 -4.04 -7.99 -16.09
N LEU A 157 -3.18 -8.11 -15.06
CA LEU A 157 -2.62 -6.96 -14.31
C LEU A 157 -1.97 -5.91 -15.21
N ILE A 158 -1.14 -6.34 -16.17
CA ILE A 158 -0.42 -5.39 -17.04
C ILE A 158 -1.39 -4.66 -17.98
N ALA A 159 -2.33 -5.39 -18.58
CA ALA A 159 -3.33 -4.80 -19.47
C ALA A 159 -4.25 -3.83 -18.70
N ASP A 160 -4.67 -4.20 -17.49
CA ASP A 160 -5.51 -3.35 -16.64
C ASP A 160 -4.73 -2.09 -16.21
N ALA A 161 -3.43 -2.18 -15.94
CA ALA A 161 -2.59 -1.02 -15.64
C ALA A 161 -2.48 -0.07 -16.83
N GLU A 162 -2.30 -0.59 -18.05
CA GLU A 162 -2.27 0.20 -19.28
C GLU A 162 -3.61 0.91 -19.52
N VAL A 163 -4.73 0.21 -19.31
CA VAL A 163 -6.08 0.81 -19.36
C VAL A 163 -6.23 1.90 -18.31
N ALA A 164 -5.80 1.65 -17.07
CA ALA A 164 -5.85 2.61 -15.99
C ALA A 164 -5.04 3.88 -16.30
N LEU A 165 -3.89 3.75 -16.96
CA LEU A 165 -3.05 4.88 -17.39
C LEU A 165 -3.67 5.68 -18.54
N ALA A 166 -4.40 5.03 -19.45
CA ALA A 166 -5.03 5.65 -20.60
C ALA A 166 -6.45 6.20 -20.32
N SER A 167 -7.12 5.72 -19.28
CA SER A 167 -8.49 6.09 -18.95
C SER A 167 -8.62 7.57 -18.60
N GLU A 168 -9.78 8.15 -18.90
CA GLU A 168 -10.11 9.48 -18.41
C GLU A 168 -10.21 9.47 -16.88
N LEU A 169 -9.73 10.54 -16.26
CA LEU A 169 -9.94 10.73 -14.82
C LEU A 169 -11.42 11.06 -14.56
N PRO A 170 -11.96 10.67 -13.41
CA PRO A 170 -13.34 10.95 -13.07
C PRO A 170 -13.66 12.42 -13.29
N SER A 171 -14.70 12.67 -14.13
CA SER A 171 -15.27 14.00 -14.30
C SER A 171 -15.87 14.43 -12.97
N GLY A 172 -15.50 15.60 -12.45
CA GLY A 172 -16.00 16.09 -11.15
C GLY A 172 -14.92 16.29 -10.09
N GLY A 173 -13.64 16.30 -10.48
CA GLY A 173 -12.57 16.77 -9.59
C GLY A 173 -12.75 18.23 -9.13
N GLU A 174 -13.62 18.97 -9.80
CA GLU A 174 -14.12 20.25 -9.32
C GLU A 174 -15.13 20.00 -8.19
N GLY A 175 -14.78 20.46 -6.98
CA GLY A 175 -15.67 20.37 -5.81
C GLY A 175 -15.47 19.11 -4.95
N ILE A 176 -14.49 18.24 -5.25
CA ILE A 176 -14.10 17.17 -4.31
C ILE A 176 -13.33 17.83 -3.15
N ASP A 177 -13.94 17.79 -1.96
CA ASP A 177 -13.35 18.27 -0.71
C ASP A 177 -12.86 17.15 0.19
N ARG A 178 -13.38 15.94 0.00
CA ARG A 178 -12.99 14.74 0.72
C ARG A 178 -13.17 13.48 -0.13
N ALA A 179 -12.41 12.44 0.19
CA ALA A 179 -12.53 11.15 -0.47
C ALA A 179 -12.63 10.01 0.55
N VAL A 180 -13.30 8.94 0.17
CA VAL A 180 -13.35 7.69 0.92
C VAL A 180 -13.07 6.55 -0.05
N VAL A 181 -12.14 5.67 0.32
CA VAL A 181 -11.84 4.47 -0.47
C VAL A 181 -12.28 3.23 0.31
N LEU A 182 -13.07 2.38 -0.32
CA LEU A 182 -13.65 1.21 0.32
C LEU A 182 -13.13 -0.07 -0.35
N GLY A 183 -12.67 -1.02 0.47
CA GLY A 183 -12.23 -2.33 0.01
C GLY A 183 -12.78 -3.46 0.87
N ARG A 184 -12.64 -4.70 0.40
CA ARG A 184 -12.96 -5.91 1.15
C ARG A 184 -11.75 -6.83 1.15
N GLU A 185 -11.60 -7.62 2.21
CA GLU A 185 -10.51 -8.59 2.32
C GLU A 185 -9.14 -7.91 2.09
N TRP A 186 -8.30 -8.46 1.21
CA TRP A 186 -6.97 -7.91 0.91
C TRP A 186 -7.01 -6.48 0.31
N ARG A 187 -8.13 -6.07 -0.26
CA ARG A 187 -8.32 -4.73 -0.83
C ARG A 187 -8.46 -3.63 0.22
N VAL A 188 -8.68 -4.00 1.49
CA VAL A 188 -8.68 -3.03 2.61
C VAL A 188 -7.31 -2.35 2.71
N GLY A 189 -6.22 -3.11 2.61
CA GLY A 189 -4.88 -2.53 2.59
C GLY A 189 -4.63 -1.62 1.39
N LEU A 190 -5.18 -1.95 0.21
CA LEU A 190 -5.11 -1.05 -0.95
C LEU A 190 -5.94 0.22 -0.76
N ALA A 191 -7.12 0.12 -0.14
CA ALA A 191 -7.93 1.28 0.20
C ALA A 191 -7.19 2.23 1.15
N ASP A 192 -6.50 1.68 2.14
CA ASP A 192 -5.66 2.44 3.07
C ASP A 192 -4.51 3.15 2.34
N ALA A 193 -3.82 2.45 1.43
CA ALA A 193 -2.74 3.03 0.61
C ALA A 193 -3.27 4.14 -0.32
N ALA A 194 -4.44 3.93 -0.93
CA ALA A 194 -5.09 4.93 -1.79
C ALA A 194 -5.45 6.21 -1.02
N ALA A 195 -6.05 6.06 0.16
CA ALA A 195 -6.39 7.19 1.01
C ALA A 195 -5.14 7.94 1.48
N LEU A 196 -4.05 7.21 1.81
CA LEU A 196 -2.77 7.82 2.16
C LEU A 196 -2.20 8.62 0.98
N THR A 197 -2.18 8.05 -0.23
CA THR A 197 -1.70 8.76 -1.43
C THR A 197 -2.47 10.05 -1.68
N LEU A 198 -3.81 10.06 -1.53
CA LEU A 198 -4.62 11.26 -1.68
C LEU A 198 -4.27 12.34 -0.64
N ARG A 199 -3.99 11.93 0.61
CA ARG A 199 -3.55 12.85 1.66
C ARG A 199 -2.18 13.43 1.37
N GLU A 200 -1.21 12.59 1.05
CA GLU A 200 0.18 12.97 0.83
C GLU A 200 0.34 13.86 -0.40
N THR A 201 -0.26 13.46 -1.53
CA THR A 201 -0.07 14.13 -2.81
C THR A 201 -0.91 15.40 -2.94
N ALA A 202 -2.19 15.33 -2.55
CA ALA A 202 -3.15 16.40 -2.82
C ALA A 202 -3.58 17.20 -1.59
N GLY A 203 -3.11 16.84 -0.38
CA GLY A 203 -3.61 17.45 0.85
C GLY A 203 -5.13 17.28 1.01
N LEU A 204 -5.69 16.22 0.41
CA LEU A 204 -7.13 15.97 0.46
C LEU A 204 -7.47 15.23 1.76
N TRP A 205 -8.55 15.61 2.43
CA TRP A 205 -9.10 14.77 3.49
C TRP A 205 -9.58 13.45 2.88
N ALA A 206 -8.87 12.37 3.17
CA ALA A 206 -9.17 11.07 2.61
C ALA A 206 -9.15 9.98 3.69
N GLU A 207 -10.15 9.12 3.65
CA GLU A 207 -10.36 8.02 4.59
C GLU A 207 -10.49 6.70 3.84
N SER A 208 -10.34 5.59 4.56
CA SER A 208 -10.50 4.24 4.04
C SER A 208 -11.21 3.37 5.05
N TYR A 209 -12.02 2.43 4.56
CA TYR A 209 -12.73 1.51 5.44
C TYR A 209 -12.93 0.14 4.78
N PRO A 210 -13.05 -0.94 5.55
CA PRO A 210 -13.70 -2.14 5.06
C PRO A 210 -15.11 -1.78 4.61
N ALA A 211 -15.51 -2.21 3.41
CA ALA A 211 -16.74 -1.72 2.78
C ALA A 211 -18.01 -1.99 3.63
N MET A 212 -18.05 -3.11 4.36
CA MET A 212 -19.18 -3.40 5.27
C MET A 212 -19.23 -2.47 6.48
N GLU A 213 -18.05 -2.08 7.00
CA GLU A 213 -17.93 -1.20 8.16
C GLU A 213 -18.35 0.25 7.86
N TYR A 214 -18.39 0.64 6.60
CA TYR A 214 -18.79 1.99 6.20
C TYR A 214 -20.23 2.33 6.68
N ARG A 215 -21.11 1.33 6.78
CA ARG A 215 -22.47 1.49 7.29
C ARG A 215 -22.54 1.70 8.81
N HIS A 216 -21.49 1.36 9.53
CA HIS A 216 -21.45 1.40 11.00
C HIS A 216 -20.97 2.74 11.58
N GLY A 217 -21.26 3.84 10.86
CA GLY A 217 -20.96 5.20 11.31
C GLY A 217 -20.35 6.07 10.21
N PRO A 218 -19.26 5.66 9.51
CA PRO A 218 -18.56 6.53 8.56
C PRO A 218 -19.43 7.10 7.44
N ILE A 219 -20.46 6.39 6.99
CA ILE A 219 -21.42 6.87 5.99
C ILE A 219 -22.11 8.17 6.38
N ALA A 220 -22.15 8.51 7.67
CA ALA A 220 -22.75 9.76 8.17
C ALA A 220 -22.01 11.01 7.67
N THR A 221 -20.75 10.87 7.23
CA THR A 221 -19.97 11.98 6.65
C THR A 221 -20.10 12.07 5.13
N ALA A 222 -20.79 11.11 4.49
CA ALA A 222 -21.05 11.15 3.06
C ALA A 222 -22.02 12.27 2.69
N GLY A 223 -21.85 12.87 1.52
CA GLY A 223 -22.69 13.96 1.03
C GLY A 223 -22.09 14.67 -0.17
N PRO A 224 -22.68 15.78 -0.60
CA PRO A 224 -22.10 16.60 -1.67
C PRO A 224 -20.64 16.96 -1.39
N GLY A 225 -19.78 16.93 -2.41
CA GLY A 225 -18.33 17.11 -2.27
C GLY A 225 -17.54 15.88 -1.86
N ALA A 226 -18.19 14.82 -1.38
CA ALA A 226 -17.53 13.54 -1.11
C ALA A 226 -17.42 12.68 -2.37
N LEU A 227 -16.22 12.12 -2.60
CA LEU A 227 -15.99 11.05 -3.57
C LEU A 227 -15.81 9.73 -2.81
N VAL A 228 -16.66 8.74 -3.10
CA VAL A 228 -16.50 7.39 -2.53
C VAL A 228 -16.11 6.43 -3.65
N TRP A 229 -14.93 5.80 -3.52
CA TRP A 229 -14.39 4.85 -4.49
C TRP A 229 -14.44 3.43 -3.94
N LEU A 230 -15.14 2.55 -4.65
CA LEU A 230 -15.29 1.14 -4.30
C LEU A 230 -14.28 0.32 -5.13
N LEU A 231 -13.29 -0.31 -4.47
CA LEU A 231 -12.23 -1.08 -5.12
C LEU A 231 -12.65 -2.47 -5.58
N ASP A 232 -13.87 -2.89 -5.26
CA ASP A 232 -14.46 -4.16 -5.67
C ASP A 232 -15.98 -4.03 -5.76
N PRO A 233 -16.67 -5.05 -6.28
CA PRO A 233 -18.13 -5.04 -6.29
C PRO A 233 -18.67 -4.80 -4.88
N PRO A 234 -19.49 -3.75 -4.69
CA PRO A 234 -19.96 -3.38 -3.37
C PRO A 234 -20.87 -4.44 -2.78
N PRO A 235 -20.92 -4.56 -1.44
CA PRO A 235 -21.98 -5.28 -0.77
C PRO A 235 -23.36 -4.77 -1.18
N ASP A 236 -24.36 -5.65 -1.10
CA ASP A 236 -25.73 -5.33 -1.54
C ASP A 236 -26.18 -3.93 -1.13
N ARG A 237 -26.68 -3.14 -2.07
CA ARG A 237 -27.22 -1.79 -1.95
C ARG A 237 -26.31 -0.73 -1.33
N LEU A 238 -25.03 -1.02 -1.02
CA LEU A 238 -24.14 -0.04 -0.40
C LEU A 238 -23.91 1.17 -1.32
N ALA A 239 -23.62 0.94 -2.59
CA ALA A 239 -23.39 2.04 -3.53
C ALA A 239 -24.62 2.95 -3.69
N ASP A 240 -25.84 2.38 -3.68
CA ASP A 240 -27.08 3.14 -3.77
C ASP A 240 -27.34 3.95 -2.49
N GLN A 241 -27.02 3.38 -1.33
CA GLN A 241 -27.10 4.08 -0.04
C GLN A 241 -26.15 5.29 0.01
N ILE A 242 -24.92 5.12 -0.49
CA ILE A 242 -23.94 6.20 -0.58
C ILE A 242 -24.42 7.27 -1.55
N ALA A 243 -24.85 6.88 -2.76
CA ALA A 243 -25.36 7.82 -3.76
C ALA A 243 -26.57 8.64 -3.25
N ALA A 244 -27.42 8.03 -2.44
CA ALA A 244 -28.57 8.70 -1.83
C ALA A 244 -28.19 9.82 -0.86
N THR A 245 -26.94 9.86 -0.36
CA THR A 245 -26.42 10.98 0.45
C THR A 245 -26.05 12.21 -0.37
N GLY A 246 -25.98 12.09 -1.70
CA GLY A 246 -25.46 13.12 -2.61
C GLY A 246 -23.94 13.02 -2.87
N ALA A 247 -23.27 12.01 -2.34
CA ALA A 247 -21.86 11.73 -2.65
C ALA A 247 -21.70 11.15 -4.07
N SER A 248 -20.58 11.47 -4.72
CA SER A 248 -20.17 10.82 -5.96
C SER A 248 -19.65 9.41 -5.66
N VAL A 249 -20.12 8.40 -6.41
CA VAL A 249 -19.71 7.00 -6.23
C VAL A 249 -19.00 6.51 -7.48
N LEU A 250 -17.77 6.02 -7.31
CA LEU A 250 -17.04 5.29 -8.35
C LEU A 250 -16.97 3.82 -7.98
N ARG A 251 -17.17 2.97 -8.97
CA ARG A 251 -17.09 1.52 -8.84
C ARG A 251 -15.90 1.02 -9.65
N ALA A 252 -15.15 0.08 -9.10
CA ALA A 252 -14.06 -0.56 -9.82
C ALA A 252 -14.55 -1.24 -11.10
N GLU A 253 -13.80 -1.06 -12.16
CA GLU A 253 -13.99 -1.68 -13.48
C GLU A 253 -12.79 -2.54 -13.88
N LEU A 254 -11.66 -2.36 -13.17
CA LEU A 254 -10.38 -3.00 -13.41
C LEU A 254 -9.94 -3.81 -12.18
N ASP A 255 -8.82 -4.52 -12.30
CA ASP A 255 -8.18 -5.10 -11.11
C ASP A 255 -7.95 -4.00 -10.04
N PRO A 256 -8.15 -4.30 -8.75
CA PRO A 256 -7.99 -3.32 -7.66
C PRO A 256 -6.63 -2.61 -7.62
N LEU A 257 -5.55 -3.23 -8.09
CA LEU A 257 -4.26 -2.57 -8.25
C LEU A 257 -4.29 -1.51 -9.36
N ALA A 258 -4.95 -1.79 -10.47
CA ALA A 258 -5.12 -0.82 -11.55
C ALA A 258 -6.07 0.33 -11.14
N GLU A 259 -7.07 0.05 -10.30
CA GLU A 259 -7.87 1.12 -9.68
C GLU A 259 -7.02 2.02 -8.78
N LEU A 260 -6.04 1.46 -8.04
CA LEU A 260 -5.10 2.27 -7.27
C LEU A 260 -4.27 3.19 -8.18
N VAL A 261 -3.85 2.73 -9.37
CA VAL A 261 -3.20 3.58 -10.38
C VAL A 261 -4.09 4.76 -10.80
N ARG A 262 -5.41 4.53 -11.02
CA ARG A 262 -6.37 5.60 -11.33
C ARG A 262 -6.47 6.61 -10.19
N ILE A 263 -6.50 6.15 -8.94
CA ILE A 263 -6.54 7.02 -7.75
C ILE A 263 -5.25 7.83 -7.61
N GLN A 264 -4.09 7.23 -7.85
CA GLN A 264 -2.81 7.92 -7.83
C GLN A 264 -2.75 9.04 -8.90
N ARG A 265 -3.24 8.77 -10.11
CA ARG A 265 -3.37 9.78 -11.17
C ARG A 265 -4.32 10.91 -10.78
N LEU A 266 -5.44 10.57 -10.14
CA LEU A 266 -6.38 11.57 -9.61
C LEU A 266 -5.71 12.43 -8.54
N ALA A 267 -4.92 11.83 -7.63
CA ALA A 267 -4.21 12.57 -6.60
C ALA A 267 -3.24 13.61 -7.19
N VAL A 268 -2.48 13.24 -8.22
CA VAL A 268 -1.59 14.19 -8.94
C VAL A 268 -2.41 15.31 -9.59
N ALA A 269 -3.49 14.99 -10.30
CA ALA A 269 -4.33 16.01 -10.94
C ALA A 269 -5.00 16.95 -9.93
N LEU A 270 -5.38 16.46 -8.75
CA LEU A 270 -5.91 17.27 -7.66
C LEU A 270 -4.84 18.16 -7.04
N ALA A 271 -3.60 17.67 -6.87
CA ALA A 271 -2.47 18.48 -6.40
C ALA A 271 -2.20 19.64 -7.35
N GLU A 272 -2.08 19.37 -8.65
CA GLU A 272 -1.86 20.40 -9.68
C GLU A 272 -2.96 21.48 -9.67
N ARG A 273 -4.23 21.07 -9.59
CA ARG A 273 -5.37 22.02 -9.50
C ARG A 273 -5.35 22.87 -8.24
N ARG A 274 -4.82 22.35 -7.15
CA ARG A 274 -4.66 23.06 -5.87
C ARG A 274 -3.39 23.90 -5.81
N GLY A 275 -2.56 23.88 -6.86
CA GLY A 275 -1.27 24.58 -6.88
C GLY A 275 -0.22 23.94 -5.95
N LEU A 276 -0.37 22.64 -5.64
CA LEU A 276 0.57 21.88 -4.84
C LEU A 276 1.58 21.18 -5.75
N ASP A 277 2.80 20.98 -5.24
CA ASP A 277 3.82 20.18 -5.90
C ASP A 277 3.71 18.73 -5.43
N PRO A 278 3.28 17.77 -6.29
CA PRO A 278 3.16 16.37 -5.89
C PRO A 278 4.51 15.71 -5.54
N ASP A 279 5.63 16.27 -6.00
CA ASP A 279 6.96 15.76 -5.71
C ASP A 279 7.49 16.22 -4.35
N GLN A 280 6.89 17.28 -3.77
CA GLN A 280 7.27 17.88 -2.50
C GLN A 280 6.07 18.01 -1.54
N PRO A 281 5.52 16.89 -1.07
CA PRO A 281 4.41 16.91 -0.14
C PRO A 281 4.81 17.61 1.17
N ALA A 282 3.91 18.44 1.70
CA ALA A 282 4.18 19.22 2.90
C ALA A 282 4.44 18.30 4.10
N HIS A 283 5.46 18.63 4.90
CA HIS A 283 5.79 17.96 6.17
C HIS A 283 6.21 16.49 6.03
N LEU A 284 6.57 16.02 4.86
CA LEU A 284 6.98 14.63 4.63
C LEU A 284 8.41 14.56 4.11
N GLU A 285 9.07 13.48 4.46
CA GLU A 285 10.39 13.10 3.98
C GLU A 285 10.35 11.69 3.38
N ARG A 286 11.30 11.40 2.49
CA ARG A 286 11.38 10.10 1.80
C ARG A 286 11.56 8.91 2.74
N ALA A 287 12.23 9.12 3.88
CA ALA A 287 12.43 8.12 4.94
C ALA A 287 12.40 8.82 6.30
N VAL A 288 11.71 8.22 7.26
CA VAL A 288 11.76 8.66 8.65
C VAL A 288 12.98 8.03 9.31
N VAL A 289 14.02 8.84 9.50
CA VAL A 289 15.24 8.47 10.22
C VAL A 289 15.31 9.32 11.48
N LEU A 290 15.07 8.69 12.62
CA LEU A 290 15.07 9.37 13.92
C LEU A 290 16.47 9.30 14.55
N ASP A 291 16.97 10.42 15.04
CA ASP A 291 18.07 10.45 15.97
C ASP A 291 17.55 9.87 17.30
N LEU A 292 17.74 8.57 17.50
CA LEU A 292 17.49 7.95 18.79
C LEU A 292 18.50 8.56 19.76
N ILE A 293 18.07 9.59 20.50
CA ILE A 293 18.82 10.03 21.69
C ILE A 293 18.92 8.78 22.55
N GLU A 294 20.13 8.23 22.68
CA GLU A 294 20.39 7.22 23.67
C GLU A 294 19.84 7.80 24.98
N SER A 295 18.72 7.26 25.45
CA SER A 295 18.24 7.47 26.79
C SER A 295 19.30 6.83 27.67
N GLY A 296 20.39 7.62 27.89
CA GLY A 296 21.51 7.30 28.74
C GLY A 296 20.95 6.89 30.08
N GLY A 297 21.35 5.74 30.51
CA GLY A 297 21.05 5.20 31.82
C GLY A 297 21.23 6.23 32.93
N GLY A 298 20.23 6.33 33.73
CA GLY A 298 20.19 7.13 34.92
C GLY A 298 19.20 6.61 35.90
N GLN A 299 19.68 5.67 36.73
CA GLN A 299 19.22 5.28 38.07
C GLN A 299 18.04 4.32 38.16
#